data_fa8ceb8023e5e80a4bca3368c1b718b3
#
_entry.id   fa8ceb8023e5e80a4bca3368c1b718b3
#
_cell.length_a   1.000
_cell.length_b   1.000
_cell.length_c   1.000
_cell.angle_alpha   90.00
_cell.angle_beta   90.00
_cell.angle_gamma   90.00
#
_symmetry.space_group_name_H-M   'P 1'
#
loop_
_entity.id
_entity.type
_entity.pdbx_description
1 polymer ?
#
loop_
_entity_poly.entity_id
_entity_poly.type
_entity_poly.pdbx_seq_one_letter_code
_entity_poly.pdbx_strand_id
1 'polypeptide(L)'
;MASPNKILIVDDDEDILSTFYEFFNSLGYEVKTAGDGLAALKLLKDKSNFFDCLITDLVMPNISGVGLISIVKKECPHLKIIAMTGYGDQPGALASEAKADFVFFKPVELFKIENKVFELINQKNDKQ
;
A
#
# COMPACT_ATOMS: atom_id res chain seq x y z
N MET A 1 -18.86 11.62 13.77
CA MET A 1 -18.20 10.35 13.51
C MET A 1 -17.20 10.49 12.40
N ALA A 2 -16.02 10.01 12.65
CA ALA A 2 -14.99 10.04 11.62
C ALA A 2 -15.28 8.97 10.58
N SER A 3 -14.97 9.27 9.31
CA SER A 3 -15.03 8.27 8.27
C SER A 3 -13.94 7.22 8.52
N PRO A 4 -14.16 5.97 8.10
CA PRO A 4 -13.10 4.97 8.23
C PRO A 4 -11.91 5.34 7.38
N ASN A 5 -10.73 4.91 7.80
CA ASN A 5 -9.53 5.08 7.00
C ASN A 5 -9.64 4.20 5.76
N LYS A 6 -9.10 4.69 4.66
CA LYS A 6 -9.23 4.03 3.37
C LYS A 6 -7.87 3.55 2.88
N ILE A 7 -7.80 2.28 2.52
CA ILE A 7 -6.57 1.62 2.13
C ILE A 7 -6.67 1.10 0.71
N LEU A 8 -5.63 1.31 -0.08
CA LEU A 8 -5.50 0.70 -1.40
C LEU A 8 -4.44 -0.37 -1.33
N ILE A 9 -4.79 -1.58 -1.75
CA ILE A 9 -3.89 -2.74 -1.74
C ILE A 9 -3.64 -3.18 -3.17
N VAL A 10 -2.38 -3.30 -3.55
CA VAL A 10 -1.97 -3.60 -4.91
C VAL A 10 -1.05 -4.81 -4.92
N ASP A 11 -1.47 -5.86 -5.62
CA ASP A 11 -0.68 -7.10 -5.74
C ASP A 11 -1.26 -7.86 -6.92
N ASP A 12 -0.41 -8.52 -7.70
CA ASP A 12 -0.89 -9.31 -8.82
C ASP A 12 -1.35 -10.71 -8.41
N ASP A 13 -1.21 -11.07 -7.15
CA ASP A 13 -1.68 -12.34 -6.60
C ASP A 13 -3.09 -12.14 -6.03
N GLU A 14 -4.08 -12.75 -6.67
CA GLU A 14 -5.47 -12.57 -6.27
C GLU A 14 -5.77 -13.12 -4.88
N ASP A 15 -5.06 -14.15 -4.46
CA ASP A 15 -5.25 -14.70 -3.13
C ASP A 15 -4.79 -13.72 -2.06
N ILE A 16 -3.68 -13.05 -2.33
CA ILE A 16 -3.20 -12.01 -1.42
C ILE A 16 -4.22 -10.87 -1.33
N LEU A 17 -4.73 -10.43 -2.47
CA LEU A 17 -5.73 -9.36 -2.48
C LEU A 17 -6.97 -9.74 -1.69
N SER A 18 -7.49 -10.95 -1.89
CA SER A 18 -8.68 -11.41 -1.16
C SER A 18 -8.43 -11.47 0.33
N THR A 19 -7.29 -12.04 0.71
CA THR A 19 -6.95 -12.22 2.11
C THR A 19 -6.81 -10.86 2.81
N PHE A 20 -6.09 -9.95 2.18
CA PHE A 20 -5.89 -8.62 2.74
C PHE A 20 -7.20 -7.86 2.82
N TYR A 21 -8.01 -7.97 1.76
CA TYR A 21 -9.30 -7.30 1.74
C TYR A 21 -10.16 -7.73 2.92
N GLU A 22 -10.29 -9.04 3.11
CA GLU A 22 -11.14 -9.56 4.18
C GLU A 22 -10.63 -9.14 5.55
N PHE A 23 -9.32 -9.21 5.72
CA PHE A 23 -8.73 -8.88 7.01
C PHE A 23 -8.96 -7.41 7.37
N PHE A 24 -8.59 -6.50 6.47
CA PHE A 24 -8.71 -5.08 6.78
C PHE A 24 -10.16 -4.61 6.82
N ASN A 25 -10.98 -5.17 5.94
CA ASN A 25 -12.40 -4.85 5.96
C ASN A 25 -13.04 -5.25 7.29
N SER A 26 -12.64 -6.40 7.83
CA SER A 26 -13.20 -6.87 9.11
C SER A 26 -12.80 -5.96 10.26
N LEU A 27 -11.73 -5.21 10.12
CA LEU A 27 -11.27 -4.29 11.16
C LEU A 27 -11.87 -2.89 11.01
N GLY A 28 -12.72 -2.69 10.01
CA GLY A 28 -13.39 -1.41 9.85
C GLY A 28 -12.75 -0.46 8.85
N TYR A 29 -11.67 -0.88 8.18
CA TYR A 29 -11.10 -0.06 7.12
C TYR A 29 -11.94 -0.15 5.86
N GLU A 30 -11.95 0.91 5.10
CA GLU A 30 -12.51 0.87 3.76
C GLU A 30 -11.40 0.46 2.81
N VAL A 31 -11.59 -0.64 2.06
CA VAL A 31 -10.51 -1.25 1.28
C VAL A 31 -10.86 -1.28 -0.19
N LYS A 32 -9.91 -0.85 -1.02
CA LYS A 32 -9.97 -1.08 -2.46
C LYS A 32 -8.75 -1.90 -2.84
N THR A 33 -8.89 -2.72 -3.88
CA THR A 33 -7.79 -3.55 -4.35
C THR A 33 -7.54 -3.32 -5.82
N ALA A 34 -6.30 -3.54 -6.24
CA ALA A 34 -5.92 -3.44 -7.64
C ALA A 34 -4.94 -4.56 -7.95
N GLY A 35 -5.10 -5.18 -9.11
CA GLY A 35 -4.26 -6.31 -9.49
C GLY A 35 -2.97 -5.91 -10.18
N ASP A 36 -2.80 -4.63 -10.51
CA ASP A 36 -1.57 -4.15 -11.13
C ASP A 36 -1.49 -2.63 -10.95
N GLY A 37 -0.36 -2.07 -11.39
CA GLY A 37 -0.11 -0.65 -11.19
C GLY A 37 -1.04 0.25 -11.98
N LEU A 38 -1.46 -0.18 -13.17
CA LEU A 38 -2.37 0.64 -13.96
C LEU A 38 -3.73 0.76 -13.30
N ALA A 39 -4.26 -0.36 -12.79
CA ALA A 39 -5.52 -0.34 -12.07
C ALA A 39 -5.42 0.52 -10.82
N ALA A 40 -4.28 0.44 -10.12
CA ALA A 40 -4.05 1.26 -8.95
C ALA A 40 -4.06 2.74 -9.31
N LEU A 41 -3.40 3.12 -10.39
CA LEU A 41 -3.36 4.52 -10.81
C LEU A 41 -4.74 5.05 -11.16
N LYS A 42 -5.59 4.22 -11.77
CA LYS A 42 -6.95 4.64 -12.07
C LYS A 42 -7.72 4.96 -10.80
N LEU A 43 -7.55 4.12 -9.77
CA LEU A 43 -8.21 4.38 -8.50
C LEU A 43 -7.67 5.63 -7.82
N LEU A 44 -6.37 5.84 -7.91
CA LEU A 44 -5.74 7.00 -7.27
C LEU A 44 -6.09 8.30 -7.96
N LYS A 45 -6.34 8.27 -9.27
CA LYS A 45 -6.70 9.46 -10.02
C LYS A 45 -8.17 9.84 -9.88
N ASP A 46 -8.99 8.93 -9.40
CA ASP A 46 -10.40 9.22 -9.16
C ASP A 46 -10.50 10.06 -7.90
N LYS A 47 -10.89 11.31 -8.07
CA LYS A 47 -10.89 12.27 -6.98
C LYS A 47 -11.93 11.96 -5.90
N SER A 48 -12.86 11.06 -6.18
CA SER A 48 -13.78 10.61 -5.15
C SER A 48 -13.11 9.66 -4.16
N ASN A 49 -11.93 9.13 -4.51
CA ASN A 49 -11.16 8.27 -3.63
C ASN A 49 -10.09 9.10 -2.92
N PHE A 50 -10.10 9.05 -1.60
CA PHE A 50 -9.04 9.66 -0.82
C PHE A 50 -8.45 8.57 0.06
N PHE A 51 -7.28 8.07 -0.33
CA PHE A 51 -6.65 6.98 0.39
C PHE A 51 -5.72 7.50 1.47
N ASP A 52 -5.71 6.81 2.60
CA ASP A 52 -4.83 7.13 3.71
C ASP A 52 -3.53 6.33 3.64
N CYS A 53 -3.59 5.14 3.07
CA CYS A 53 -2.42 4.26 2.99
C CYS A 53 -2.48 3.44 1.72
N LEU A 54 -1.31 3.25 1.11
CA LEU A 54 -1.11 2.34 -0.02
C LEU A 54 -0.24 1.20 0.45
N ILE A 55 -0.68 -0.04 0.18
CA ILE A 55 0.13 -1.23 0.42
C ILE A 55 0.35 -1.87 -0.94
N THR A 56 1.58 -1.94 -1.40
CA THR A 56 1.86 -2.45 -2.74
C THR A 56 3.03 -3.42 -2.77
N ASP A 57 2.90 -4.46 -3.59
CA ASP A 57 4.02 -5.31 -3.95
C ASP A 57 4.99 -4.49 -4.79
N LEU A 58 6.28 -4.75 -4.65
CA LEU A 58 7.30 -4.06 -5.44
C LEU A 58 7.52 -4.69 -6.81
N VAL A 59 7.22 -5.97 -6.95
CA VAL A 59 7.46 -6.69 -8.20
C VAL A 59 6.12 -7.09 -8.81
N MET A 60 5.73 -6.41 -9.87
CA MET A 60 4.48 -6.65 -10.56
C MET A 60 4.69 -6.45 -12.06
N PRO A 61 3.86 -7.10 -12.92
CA PRO A 61 3.94 -6.83 -14.35
C PRO A 61 3.52 -5.41 -14.68
N ASN A 62 3.98 -4.93 -15.80
CA ASN A 62 3.68 -3.60 -16.36
C ASN A 62 4.33 -2.51 -15.54
N ILE A 63 3.60 -1.89 -14.63
CA ILE A 63 4.19 -0.87 -13.77
C ILE A 63 4.60 -1.54 -12.46
N SER A 64 5.89 -1.51 -12.15
CA SER A 64 6.39 -2.09 -10.91
C SER A 64 5.91 -1.28 -9.71
N GLY A 65 5.98 -1.89 -8.52
CA GLY A 65 5.66 -1.16 -7.30
C GLY A 65 6.57 0.03 -7.08
N VAL A 66 7.84 -0.09 -7.46
CA VAL A 66 8.77 1.04 -7.36
C VAL A 66 8.30 2.20 -8.22
N GLY A 67 7.90 1.91 -9.47
CA GLY A 67 7.37 2.93 -10.36
C GLY A 67 6.09 3.55 -9.84
N LEU A 68 5.19 2.72 -9.33
CA LEU A 68 3.94 3.20 -8.77
C LEU A 68 4.20 4.15 -7.60
N ILE A 69 5.08 3.76 -6.69
CA ILE A 69 5.41 4.58 -5.51
C ILE A 69 6.00 5.92 -5.94
N SER A 70 6.84 5.92 -6.96
CA SER A 70 7.43 7.14 -7.46
C SER A 70 6.37 8.13 -7.93
N ILE A 71 5.38 7.63 -8.66
CA ILE A 71 4.29 8.48 -9.14
C ILE A 71 3.45 8.98 -7.97
N VAL A 72 3.14 8.10 -7.05
CA VAL A 72 2.28 8.43 -5.90
C VAL A 72 2.92 9.48 -5.00
N LYS A 73 4.22 9.36 -4.76
CA LYS A 73 4.90 10.34 -3.91
C LYS A 73 4.85 11.74 -4.51
N LYS A 74 4.83 11.81 -5.81
CA LYS A 74 4.75 13.08 -6.51
C LYS A 74 3.35 13.67 -6.49
N GLU A 75 2.35 12.82 -6.71
CA GLU A 75 0.98 13.30 -6.89
C GLU A 75 0.13 13.25 -5.63
N CYS A 76 0.50 12.41 -4.68
CA CYS A 76 -0.26 12.25 -3.43
C CYS A 76 0.71 12.27 -2.24
N PRO A 77 1.35 13.39 -1.96
CA PRO A 77 2.39 13.42 -0.93
C PRO A 77 1.90 13.10 0.48
N HIS A 78 0.60 13.20 0.73
CA HIS A 78 0.04 12.86 2.04
C HIS A 78 -0.11 11.36 2.26
N LEU A 79 -0.10 10.58 1.19
CA LEU A 79 -0.41 9.15 1.24
C LEU A 79 0.75 8.38 1.87
N LYS A 80 0.43 7.59 2.88
CA LYS A 80 1.44 6.72 3.51
C LYS A 80 1.60 5.48 2.67
N ILE A 81 2.84 4.98 2.56
CA ILE A 81 3.16 3.91 1.63
C ILE A 81 3.89 2.78 2.34
N ILE A 82 3.33 1.58 2.24
CA ILE A 82 3.96 0.34 2.70
C ILE A 82 4.24 -0.52 1.48
N ALA A 83 5.47 -0.97 1.35
CA ALA A 83 5.87 -1.85 0.26
C ALA A 83 6.04 -3.26 0.77
N MET A 84 5.82 -4.23 -0.11
CA MET A 84 6.06 -5.64 0.17
C MET A 84 6.97 -6.20 -0.90
N THR A 85 7.90 -7.06 -0.53
CA THR A 85 8.80 -7.69 -1.49
C THR A 85 8.98 -9.15 -1.13
N GLY A 86 9.23 -9.99 -2.15
CA GLY A 86 9.35 -11.42 -1.95
C GLY A 86 10.78 -11.90 -1.93
N TYR A 87 10.92 -13.20 -1.68
CA TYR A 87 12.22 -13.84 -1.74
C TYR A 87 12.69 -13.95 -3.18
N GLY A 88 13.99 -14.00 -3.36
CA GLY A 88 14.58 -14.24 -4.67
C GLY A 88 14.75 -13.00 -5.50
N ASP A 89 14.05 -11.95 -5.17
CA ASP A 89 14.27 -10.65 -5.78
C ASP A 89 15.46 -10.01 -5.07
N GLN A 90 15.93 -8.88 -5.56
CA GLN A 90 16.99 -8.18 -4.86
C GLN A 90 16.35 -7.21 -3.89
N PRO A 91 15.83 -7.70 -2.76
CA PRO A 91 14.94 -6.89 -1.92
C PRO A 91 15.63 -5.66 -1.34
N GLY A 92 16.92 -5.78 -1.04
CA GLY A 92 17.65 -4.64 -0.50
C GLY A 92 17.69 -3.48 -1.47
N ALA A 93 17.99 -3.76 -2.74
CA ALA A 93 18.06 -2.73 -3.76
C ALA A 93 16.69 -2.15 -4.05
N LEU A 94 15.67 -3.01 -4.20
CA LEU A 94 14.31 -2.55 -4.47
C LEU A 94 13.77 -1.73 -3.32
N ALA A 95 14.01 -2.17 -2.09
CA ALA A 95 13.55 -1.44 -0.91
C ALA A 95 14.19 -0.06 -0.83
N SER A 96 15.49 0.04 -1.16
CA SER A 96 16.18 1.32 -1.18
C SER A 96 15.60 2.28 -2.19
N GLU A 97 15.28 1.76 -3.38
CA GLU A 97 14.77 2.59 -4.46
C GLU A 97 13.33 3.02 -4.25
N ALA A 98 12.55 2.18 -3.58
CA ALA A 98 11.11 2.39 -3.51
C ALA A 98 10.74 3.64 -2.72
N LYS A 99 11.53 3.98 -1.70
CA LYS A 99 11.24 5.16 -0.87
C LYS A 99 9.87 5.09 -0.20
N ALA A 100 9.44 3.86 0.09
CA ALA A 100 8.23 3.65 0.87
C ALA A 100 8.46 4.07 2.31
N ASP A 101 7.38 4.33 3.03
CA ASP A 101 7.50 4.67 4.44
C ASP A 101 7.91 3.45 5.25
N PHE A 102 7.55 2.25 4.80
CA PHE A 102 7.99 1.03 5.44
C PHE A 102 7.98 -0.11 4.42
N VAL A 103 8.84 -1.11 4.63
CA VAL A 103 8.95 -2.26 3.73
C VAL A 103 8.85 -3.54 4.52
N PHE A 104 7.96 -4.43 4.10
CA PHE A 104 7.86 -5.78 4.65
C PHE A 104 8.40 -6.79 3.66
N PHE A 105 9.01 -7.85 4.19
CA PHE A 105 9.48 -8.96 3.37
C PHE A 105 8.49 -10.12 3.47
N LYS A 106 8.05 -10.65 2.33
CA LYS A 106 7.11 -11.77 2.32
C LYS A 106 7.80 -13.04 2.84
N PRO A 107 7.08 -13.91 3.53
CA PRO A 107 5.67 -13.83 3.90
C PRO A 107 5.45 -12.85 5.04
N VAL A 108 4.34 -12.11 4.98
CA VAL A 108 4.05 -11.10 5.99
C VAL A 108 2.85 -11.51 6.83
N GLU A 109 2.91 -11.15 8.10
CA GLU A 109 1.80 -11.35 9.02
C GLU A 109 0.87 -10.15 8.97
N LEU A 110 -0.40 -10.43 8.78
CA LEU A 110 -1.38 -9.37 8.56
C LEU A 110 -1.47 -8.38 9.71
N PHE A 111 -1.44 -8.90 10.94
CA PHE A 111 -1.58 -7.98 12.07
C PHE A 111 -0.38 -7.06 12.20
N LYS A 112 0.80 -7.48 11.72
CA LYS A 112 1.97 -6.60 11.74
C LYS A 112 1.82 -5.48 10.73
N ILE A 113 1.24 -5.79 9.57
CA ILE A 113 0.97 -4.77 8.57
C ILE A 113 -0.06 -3.79 9.12
N GLU A 114 -1.10 -4.29 9.76
CA GLU A 114 -2.14 -3.43 10.31
C GLU A 114 -1.59 -2.51 11.39
N ASN A 115 -0.71 -3.02 12.24
CA ASN A 115 -0.05 -2.19 13.24
C ASN A 115 0.71 -1.05 12.58
N LYS A 116 1.41 -1.35 11.49
CA LYS A 116 2.18 -0.33 10.78
C LYS A 116 1.26 0.67 10.08
N VAL A 117 0.17 0.21 9.50
CA VAL A 117 -0.83 1.09 8.90
C VAL A 117 -1.34 2.10 9.94
N PHE A 118 -1.74 1.59 11.09
CA PHE A 118 -2.25 2.42 12.16
C PHE A 118 -1.21 3.44 12.60
N GLU A 119 0.01 2.98 12.79
CA GLU A 119 1.10 3.85 13.21
C GLU A 119 1.35 4.96 12.19
N LEU A 120 1.45 4.61 10.91
CA LEU A 120 1.76 5.59 9.88
C LEU A 120 0.65 6.60 9.68
N ILE A 121 -0.59 6.15 9.70
CA ILE A 121 -1.72 7.05 9.51
C ILE A 121 -1.78 8.07 10.66
N ASN A 122 -1.47 7.64 11.86
CA ASN A 122 -1.56 8.51 13.02
C ASN A 122 -0.33 9.39 13.22
N GLN A 123 0.77 9.09 12.55
CA GLN A 123 1.98 9.93 12.64
C GLN A 123 1.77 11.34 12.13
N LYS A 124 0.86 11.53 11.19
CA LYS A 124 0.68 12.84 10.60
C LYS A 124 0.30 13.88 11.63
N ASN A 125 -0.25 13.46 12.76
CA ASN A 125 -0.67 14.37 13.81
C ASN A 125 0.49 14.78 14.71
N ASP A 126 1.62 14.13 14.58
CA ASP A 126 2.80 14.41 15.38
C ASP A 126 3.73 15.41 14.73
N LYS A 127 3.43 15.80 13.50
CA LYS A 127 4.25 16.73 12.75
C LYS A 127 3.76 18.14 13.00
N GLN A 128 4.30 18.76 13.96
CA GLN A 128 3.87 20.13 14.31
C GLN A 128 5.00 21.11 14.16
#